data_762d7459c4900875eb0e415bf469ecea
#
_entry.id   762d7459c4900875eb0e415bf469ecea
#
_cell.length_a   1.000
_cell.length_b   1.000
_cell.length_c   1.000
_cell.angle_alpha   90.00
_cell.angle_beta   90.00
_cell.angle_gamma   90.00
#
_symmetry.space_group_name_H-M   'P 1'
#
loop_
_entity.id
_entity.type
_entity.pdbx_description
1 polymer ?
#
loop_
_entity_poly.entity_id
_entity_poly.type
_entity_poly.pdbx_seq_one_letter_code
_entity_poly.pdbx_strand_id
1 'polypeptide(L)'
;MCSSDLEVHPLIADYTRDFSLPEIPRAFTRRVGFFPGSTIGNFLPDQVVSFLARLRDLLGRAGALLIGVDLKKDPRVLHRAYNDRAGVTALFNLNILAHLNRRFGTDFHLEQFAHQAHYNRRLGRIEMHLISLEDQQVHFDGLAIPLRAGERILTEVSYKYSLGQFRRIAHRAGMEVTQVWTDPQSWFSLQWLTAG
;
A
#
# COMPACT_ATOMS: atom_id res chain seq x y z
N MET A 1 18.74 18.84 -15.10
CA MET A 1 19.98 18.17 -15.53
C MET A 1 19.85 16.72 -15.12
N CYS A 2 19.64 15.81 -16.05
CA CYS A 2 19.83 14.38 -15.76
C CYS A 2 21.32 14.18 -15.53
N SER A 3 21.70 13.75 -14.34
CA SER A 3 23.09 13.39 -14.07
C SER A 3 23.44 12.20 -14.97
N SER A 4 24.36 12.40 -15.90
CA SER A 4 24.88 11.35 -16.79
C SER A 4 25.63 10.23 -16.05
N ASP A 5 25.75 10.34 -14.72
CA ASP A 5 26.58 9.48 -13.88
C ASP A 5 25.75 8.47 -13.04
N LEU A 6 24.41 8.49 -13.17
CA LEU A 6 23.54 7.54 -12.47
C LEU A 6 23.44 6.23 -13.27
N GLU A 7 23.95 5.16 -12.70
CA GLU A 7 23.79 3.81 -13.24
C GLU A 7 22.46 3.22 -12.74
N VAL A 8 21.60 2.77 -13.66
CA VAL A 8 20.26 2.24 -13.34
C VAL A 8 20.21 0.76 -13.71
N HIS A 9 19.92 -0.08 -12.72
CA HIS A 9 19.74 -1.54 -12.88
C HIS A 9 18.26 -1.89 -12.61
N PRO A 10 17.39 -2.01 -13.63
CA PRO A 10 16.00 -2.38 -13.44
C PRO A 10 15.90 -3.85 -12.99
N LEU A 11 15.06 -4.09 -11.98
CA LEU A 11 14.76 -5.43 -11.47
C LEU A 11 13.24 -5.64 -11.46
N ILE A 12 12.76 -6.67 -12.14
CA ILE A 12 11.35 -7.09 -12.08
C ILE A 12 11.24 -8.13 -10.98
N ALA A 13 10.60 -7.78 -9.89
CA ALA A 13 10.42 -8.65 -8.74
C ALA A 13 9.11 -8.34 -7.99
N ASP A 14 8.58 -9.35 -7.32
CA ASP A 14 7.53 -9.16 -6.33
C ASP A 14 8.19 -8.75 -4.99
N TYR A 15 8.14 -7.47 -4.67
CA TYR A 15 8.76 -6.94 -3.44
C TYR A 15 8.09 -7.44 -2.15
N THR A 16 6.95 -8.15 -2.24
CA THR A 16 6.32 -8.81 -1.09
C THR A 16 6.95 -10.16 -0.77
N ARG A 17 7.81 -10.66 -1.65
CA ARG A 17 8.55 -11.93 -1.53
C ARG A 17 10.05 -11.66 -1.39
N ASP A 18 10.80 -12.72 -1.16
CA ASP A 18 12.27 -12.64 -1.15
C ASP A 18 12.80 -12.45 -2.57
N PHE A 19 13.71 -11.51 -2.72
CA PHE A 19 14.44 -11.27 -3.95
C PHE A 19 15.88 -10.84 -3.65
N SER A 20 16.77 -11.02 -4.62
CA SER A 20 18.16 -10.59 -4.52
C SER A 20 18.38 -9.32 -5.33
N LEU A 21 19.17 -8.42 -4.79
CA LEU A 21 19.64 -7.24 -5.53
C LEU A 21 20.74 -7.65 -6.52
N PRO A 22 20.83 -7.02 -7.69
CA PRO A 22 21.95 -7.24 -8.60
C PRO A 22 23.27 -6.86 -7.93
N GLU A 23 24.33 -7.54 -8.32
CA GLU A 23 25.67 -7.17 -7.90
C GLU A 23 26.04 -5.79 -8.47
N ILE A 24 26.57 -4.94 -7.60
CA ILE A 24 27.03 -3.61 -7.98
C ILE A 24 28.56 -3.65 -8.02
N PRO A 25 29.19 -3.48 -9.20
CA PRO A 25 30.65 -3.65 -9.36
C PRO A 25 31.47 -2.49 -8.78
N ARG A 26 30.83 -1.54 -8.13
CA ARG A 26 31.46 -0.37 -7.50
C ARG A 26 31.41 -0.45 -5.99
N ALA A 27 32.45 0.05 -5.33
CA ALA A 27 32.42 0.22 -3.88
C ALA A 27 31.35 1.26 -3.49
N PHE A 28 30.56 0.94 -2.50
CA PHE A 28 29.58 1.84 -1.91
C PHE A 28 29.68 1.79 -0.38
N THR A 29 29.31 2.88 0.26
CA THR A 29 29.36 3.00 1.73
C THR A 29 28.08 2.51 2.39
N ARG A 30 26.96 2.61 1.68
CA ARG A 30 25.63 2.30 2.24
C ARG A 30 24.64 1.93 1.14
N ARG A 31 23.76 0.97 1.45
CA ARG A 31 22.52 0.74 0.69
C ARG A 31 21.40 1.55 1.32
N VAL A 32 20.61 2.23 0.49
CA VAL A 32 19.44 2.98 0.94
C VAL A 32 18.23 2.48 0.18
N GLY A 33 17.27 1.92 0.89
CA GLY A 33 15.94 1.64 0.36
C GLY A 33 15.14 2.94 0.28
N PHE A 34 14.35 3.10 -0.79
CA PHE A 34 13.44 4.23 -0.97
C PHE A 34 12.03 3.72 -1.24
N PHE A 35 11.12 3.87 -0.27
CA PHE A 35 9.75 3.36 -0.31
C PHE A 35 8.75 4.47 0.06
N PRO A 36 8.52 5.46 -0.85
CA PRO A 36 7.97 6.76 -0.47
C PRO A 36 6.45 6.84 -0.41
N GLY A 37 5.70 6.07 -1.22
CA GLY A 37 4.28 6.29 -1.53
C GLY A 37 3.27 5.83 -0.48
N SER A 38 3.67 5.60 0.77
CA SER A 38 2.81 5.00 1.82
C SER A 38 2.16 3.66 1.44
N THR A 39 2.71 2.95 0.47
CA THR A 39 2.30 1.60 0.07
C THR A 39 2.33 0.62 1.26
N ILE A 40 3.14 0.93 2.27
CA ILE A 40 3.18 0.18 3.54
C ILE A 40 1.82 0.13 4.24
N GLY A 41 0.93 1.10 4.00
CA GLY A 41 -0.42 1.10 4.52
C GLY A 41 -1.32 0.00 3.95
N ASN A 42 -0.96 -0.58 2.81
CA ASN A 42 -1.73 -1.65 2.17
C ASN A 42 -1.42 -3.05 2.75
N PHE A 43 -0.41 -3.14 3.62
CA PHE A 43 -0.08 -4.38 4.32
C PHE A 43 -0.85 -4.52 5.63
N LEU A 44 -1.20 -5.75 5.99
CA LEU A 44 -1.67 -6.05 7.33
C LEU A 44 -0.55 -5.85 8.37
N PRO A 45 -0.86 -5.52 9.63
CA PRO A 45 0.16 -5.17 10.63
C PRO A 45 1.32 -6.16 10.78
N ASP A 46 1.05 -7.46 10.75
CA ASP A 46 2.10 -8.47 10.84
C ASP A 46 2.92 -8.60 9.55
N GLN A 47 2.29 -8.34 8.40
CA GLN A 47 3.00 -8.26 7.11
C GLN A 47 3.96 -7.06 7.07
N VAL A 48 3.60 -5.93 7.70
CA VAL A 48 4.49 -4.76 7.81
C VAL A 48 5.77 -5.13 8.55
N VAL A 49 5.67 -5.82 9.69
CA VAL A 49 6.85 -6.25 10.46
C VAL A 49 7.74 -7.16 9.63
N SER A 50 7.15 -8.17 8.99
CA SER A 50 7.88 -9.11 8.14
C SER A 50 8.54 -8.42 6.95
N PHE A 51 7.84 -7.47 6.31
CA PHE A 51 8.38 -6.69 5.19
C PHE A 51 9.58 -5.83 5.62
N LEU A 52 9.46 -5.09 6.72
CA LEU A 52 10.55 -4.26 7.24
C LEU A 52 11.76 -5.10 7.66
N ALA A 53 11.53 -6.27 8.28
CA ALA A 53 12.62 -7.18 8.64
C ALA A 53 13.38 -7.69 7.40
N ARG A 54 12.66 -8.08 6.34
CA ARG A 54 13.30 -8.47 5.07
C ARG A 54 14.09 -7.33 4.43
N LEU A 55 13.54 -6.10 4.44
CA LEU A 55 14.28 -4.94 3.93
C LEU A 55 15.53 -4.66 4.76
N ARG A 56 15.48 -4.77 6.10
CA ARG A 56 16.66 -4.66 6.95
C ARG A 56 17.74 -5.64 6.51
N ASP A 57 17.38 -6.91 6.32
CA ASP A 57 18.34 -7.95 5.95
C ASP A 57 18.90 -7.73 4.54
N LEU A 58 18.07 -7.30 3.58
CA LEU A 58 18.47 -6.96 2.22
C LEU A 58 19.43 -5.76 2.16
N LEU A 59 19.20 -4.75 2.98
CA LEU A 59 20.01 -3.53 3.02
C LEU A 59 21.30 -3.72 3.82
N GLY A 60 21.32 -4.68 4.75
CA GLY A 60 22.47 -5.01 5.59
C GLY A 60 22.65 -4.04 6.77
N ARG A 61 23.62 -4.33 7.64
CA ARG A 61 23.84 -3.61 8.92
C ARG A 61 24.08 -2.10 8.74
N ALA A 62 24.80 -1.69 7.73
CA ALA A 62 25.06 -0.28 7.45
C ALA A 62 23.93 0.37 6.63
N GLY A 63 22.93 -0.41 6.23
CA GLY A 63 21.83 0.02 5.39
C GLY A 63 20.87 0.97 6.08
N ALA A 64 20.07 1.65 5.27
CA ALA A 64 19.00 2.52 5.75
C ALA A 64 17.78 2.43 4.83
N LEU A 65 16.61 2.78 5.35
CA LEU A 65 15.36 2.85 4.62
C LEU A 65 14.75 4.24 4.80
N LEU A 66 14.48 4.92 3.69
CA LEU A 66 13.62 6.11 3.68
C LEU A 66 12.22 5.68 3.26
N ILE A 67 11.27 5.77 4.18
CA ILE A 67 9.91 5.31 3.98
C ILE A 67 8.89 6.42 4.17
N GLY A 68 7.90 6.48 3.25
CA GLY A 68 6.74 7.34 3.35
C GLY A 68 5.61 6.66 4.10
N VAL A 69 5.03 7.35 5.08
CA VAL A 69 3.96 6.82 5.93
C VAL A 69 2.85 7.84 6.05
N ASP A 70 1.66 7.47 5.61
CA ASP A 70 0.45 8.28 5.75
C ASP A 70 -0.03 8.27 7.20
N LEU A 71 -0.22 9.46 7.77
CA LEU A 71 -0.51 9.61 9.18
C LEU A 71 -2.01 9.65 9.47
N LYS A 72 -2.37 9.26 10.69
CA LYS A 72 -3.72 9.46 11.22
C LYS A 72 -4.04 10.95 11.23
N LYS A 73 -5.19 11.30 10.67
CA LYS A 73 -5.68 12.68 10.53
C LYS A 73 -7.20 12.73 10.61
N ASP A 74 -7.78 13.91 10.48
CA ASP A 74 -9.24 14.09 10.49
C ASP A 74 -9.90 13.12 9.48
N PRO A 75 -10.84 12.28 9.93
CA PRO A 75 -11.57 11.36 9.05
C PRO A 75 -12.23 12.03 7.84
N ARG A 76 -12.61 13.30 7.95
CA ARG A 76 -13.19 14.07 6.84
C ARG A 76 -12.16 14.31 5.72
N VAL A 77 -10.90 14.51 6.08
CA VAL A 77 -9.80 14.63 5.11
C VAL A 77 -9.60 13.30 4.40
N LEU A 78 -9.53 12.21 5.16
CA LEU A 78 -9.40 10.86 4.63
C LEU A 78 -10.58 10.49 3.72
N HIS A 79 -11.81 10.77 4.16
CA HIS A 79 -13.00 10.50 3.37
C HIS A 79 -12.97 11.22 2.01
N ARG A 80 -12.61 12.52 1.99
CA ARG A 80 -12.51 13.27 0.73
C ARG A 80 -11.40 12.77 -0.18
N ALA A 81 -10.31 12.23 0.37
CA ALA A 81 -9.21 11.70 -0.42
C ALA A 81 -9.55 10.39 -1.13
N TYR A 82 -10.39 9.56 -0.51
CA TYR A 82 -10.76 8.23 -1.04
C TYR A 82 -12.16 8.18 -1.70
N ASN A 83 -12.96 9.24 -1.58
CA ASN A 83 -14.22 9.46 -2.30
C ASN A 83 -14.16 10.83 -2.99
N ASP A 84 -13.17 11.00 -3.86
CA ASP A 84 -12.90 12.26 -4.53
C ASP A 84 -14.03 12.63 -5.51
N ARG A 85 -14.32 13.94 -5.61
CA ARG A 85 -15.40 14.45 -6.48
C ARG A 85 -15.19 14.14 -7.96
N ALA A 86 -13.95 14.00 -8.40
CA ALA A 86 -13.63 13.65 -9.79
C ALA A 86 -13.89 12.16 -10.08
N GLY A 87 -14.12 11.32 -9.06
CA GLY A 87 -14.41 9.91 -9.21
C GLY A 87 -13.20 9.05 -9.62
N VAL A 88 -11.99 9.60 -9.52
CA VAL A 88 -10.77 8.88 -9.95
C VAL A 88 -10.55 7.64 -9.10
N THR A 89 -10.74 7.75 -7.77
CA THR A 89 -10.63 6.61 -6.86
C THR A 89 -11.71 5.57 -7.12
N ALA A 90 -12.93 6.00 -7.45
CA ALA A 90 -14.00 5.08 -7.83
C ALA A 90 -13.67 4.29 -9.10
N LEU A 91 -13.19 4.97 -10.13
CA LEU A 91 -12.75 4.33 -11.39
C LEU A 91 -11.59 3.35 -11.16
N PHE A 92 -10.62 3.74 -10.34
CA PHE A 92 -9.51 2.87 -9.93
C PHE A 92 -10.03 1.59 -9.26
N ASN A 93 -10.97 1.72 -8.32
CA ASN A 93 -11.52 0.58 -7.61
C ASN A 93 -12.34 -0.35 -8.54
N LEU A 94 -13.22 0.22 -9.38
CA LEU A 94 -14.00 -0.53 -10.36
C LEU A 94 -13.14 -1.25 -11.40
N ASN A 95 -11.94 -0.71 -11.72
CA ASN A 95 -11.02 -1.34 -12.64
C ASN A 95 -10.55 -2.74 -12.20
N ILE A 96 -10.65 -3.07 -10.92
CA ILE A 96 -10.40 -4.43 -10.40
C ILE A 96 -11.33 -5.43 -11.08
N LEU A 97 -12.62 -5.11 -11.20
CA LEU A 97 -13.61 -5.98 -11.86
C LEU A 97 -13.31 -6.13 -13.35
N ALA A 98 -12.98 -5.02 -14.03
CA ALA A 98 -12.56 -5.07 -15.43
C ALA A 98 -11.31 -5.94 -15.65
N HIS A 99 -10.38 -5.90 -14.67
CA HIS A 99 -9.18 -6.73 -14.71
C HIS A 99 -9.52 -8.22 -14.51
N LEU A 100 -10.41 -8.54 -13.58
CA LEU A 100 -10.89 -9.91 -13.35
C LEU A 100 -11.59 -10.45 -14.61
N ASN A 101 -12.47 -9.67 -15.24
CA ASN A 101 -13.14 -10.05 -16.47
C ASN A 101 -12.14 -10.40 -17.57
N ARG A 102 -11.12 -9.55 -17.78
CA ARG A 102 -10.11 -9.79 -18.83
C ARG A 102 -9.21 -10.98 -18.54
N ARG A 103 -8.82 -11.18 -17.28
CA ARG A 103 -7.79 -12.16 -16.91
C ARG A 103 -8.37 -13.55 -16.65
N PHE A 104 -9.58 -13.60 -16.14
CA PHE A 104 -10.18 -14.84 -15.66
C PHE A 104 -11.51 -15.17 -16.35
N GLY A 105 -11.94 -14.35 -17.32
CA GLY A 105 -13.20 -14.58 -18.05
C GLY A 105 -14.44 -14.45 -17.18
N THR A 106 -14.39 -13.67 -16.10
CA THR A 106 -15.58 -13.35 -15.31
C THR A 106 -16.48 -12.36 -16.05
N ASP A 107 -17.72 -12.25 -15.62
CA ASP A 107 -18.76 -11.43 -16.26
C ASP A 107 -19.31 -10.31 -15.36
N PHE A 108 -18.44 -9.70 -14.54
CA PHE A 108 -18.84 -8.54 -13.75
C PHE A 108 -19.36 -7.40 -14.65
N HIS A 109 -20.56 -6.91 -14.38
CA HIS A 109 -21.11 -5.68 -14.96
C HIS A 109 -20.74 -4.50 -14.09
N LEU A 110 -19.75 -3.69 -14.52
CA LEU A 110 -19.16 -2.63 -13.70
C LEU A 110 -20.18 -1.58 -13.25
N GLU A 111 -21.17 -1.29 -14.11
CA GLU A 111 -22.27 -0.36 -13.84
C GLU A 111 -23.22 -0.83 -12.72
N GLN A 112 -23.18 -2.11 -12.37
CA GLN A 112 -23.93 -2.68 -11.26
C GLN A 112 -23.18 -2.62 -9.92
N PHE A 113 -22.06 -1.91 -9.88
CA PHE A 113 -21.28 -1.73 -8.68
C PHE A 113 -21.01 -0.25 -8.37
N ALA A 114 -21.07 0.08 -7.09
CA ALA A 114 -20.67 1.41 -6.60
C ALA A 114 -19.41 1.31 -5.73
N HIS A 115 -18.54 2.30 -5.88
CA HIS A 115 -17.40 2.48 -4.98
C HIS A 115 -17.83 3.14 -3.67
N GLN A 116 -17.32 2.65 -2.56
CA GLN A 116 -17.40 3.30 -1.25
C GLN A 116 -16.11 3.10 -0.47
N ALA A 117 -15.55 4.18 0.03
CA ALA A 117 -14.45 4.12 0.99
C ALA A 117 -14.87 4.71 2.34
N HIS A 118 -14.48 4.07 3.44
CA HIS A 118 -14.72 4.60 4.78
C HIS A 118 -13.51 4.40 5.68
N TYR A 119 -13.36 5.29 6.66
CA TYR A 119 -12.30 5.18 7.66
C TYR A 119 -12.77 4.35 8.86
N ASN A 120 -12.23 3.15 9.00
CA ASN A 120 -12.44 2.31 10.16
C ASN A 120 -11.55 2.82 11.32
N ARG A 121 -12.16 3.57 12.24
CA ARG A 121 -11.45 4.20 13.38
C ARG A 121 -10.86 3.16 14.33
N ARG A 122 -11.51 2.02 14.53
CA ARG A 122 -11.05 0.95 15.42
C ARG A 122 -9.76 0.33 14.90
N LEU A 123 -9.70 0.06 13.61
CA LEU A 123 -8.54 -0.54 12.96
C LEU A 123 -7.53 0.51 12.50
N GLY A 124 -7.92 1.79 12.41
CA GLY A 124 -7.06 2.88 11.98
C GLY A 124 -6.70 2.81 10.50
N ARG A 125 -7.64 2.39 9.65
CA ARG A 125 -7.41 2.22 8.22
C ARG A 125 -8.59 2.69 7.38
N ILE A 126 -8.34 3.07 6.15
CA ILE A 126 -9.36 3.15 5.10
C ILE A 126 -9.67 1.73 4.64
N GLU A 127 -10.93 1.47 4.38
CA GLU A 127 -11.44 0.27 3.70
C GLU A 127 -12.18 0.72 2.45
N MET A 128 -11.73 0.24 1.28
CA MET A 128 -12.39 0.46 0.01
C MET A 128 -13.25 -0.76 -0.32
N HIS A 129 -14.47 -0.51 -0.72
CA HIS A 129 -15.44 -1.54 -1.07
C HIS A 129 -16.02 -1.27 -2.45
N LEU A 130 -16.39 -2.34 -3.12
CA LEU A 130 -17.37 -2.36 -4.19
C LEU A 130 -18.67 -2.91 -3.64
N ILE A 131 -19.77 -2.20 -3.88
CA ILE A 131 -21.10 -2.54 -3.40
C ILE A 131 -21.94 -2.98 -4.59
N SER A 132 -22.51 -4.17 -4.54
CA SER A 132 -23.49 -4.61 -5.54
C SER A 132 -24.75 -3.75 -5.44
N LEU A 133 -25.19 -3.17 -6.55
CA LEU A 133 -26.35 -2.29 -6.59
C LEU A 133 -27.66 -3.07 -6.71
N GLU A 134 -27.60 -4.34 -7.13
CA GLU A 134 -28.74 -5.22 -7.34
C GLU A 134 -28.38 -6.68 -7.01
N ASP A 135 -29.38 -7.55 -6.95
CA ASP A 135 -29.18 -8.99 -6.87
C ASP A 135 -28.66 -9.47 -8.24
N GLN A 136 -27.51 -10.11 -8.28
CA GLN A 136 -26.87 -10.56 -9.51
C GLN A 136 -26.09 -11.85 -9.30
N GLN A 137 -25.67 -12.46 -10.38
CA GLN A 137 -24.77 -13.61 -10.37
C GLN A 137 -23.53 -13.27 -11.22
N VAL A 138 -22.37 -13.65 -10.72
CA VAL A 138 -21.11 -13.54 -11.45
C VAL A 138 -20.56 -14.93 -11.67
N HIS A 139 -20.13 -15.22 -12.90
CA HIS A 139 -19.60 -16.53 -13.24
C HIS A 139 -18.07 -16.50 -13.22
N PHE A 140 -17.50 -17.51 -12.59
CA PHE A 140 -16.05 -17.74 -12.53
C PHE A 140 -15.77 -19.25 -12.49
N ASP A 141 -14.99 -19.73 -13.45
CA ASP A 141 -14.54 -21.14 -13.53
C ASP A 141 -15.71 -22.14 -13.40
N GLY A 142 -16.81 -21.88 -14.11
CA GLY A 142 -18.00 -22.71 -14.08
C GLY A 142 -18.89 -22.57 -12.83
N LEU A 143 -18.50 -21.75 -11.87
CA LEU A 143 -19.27 -21.46 -10.66
C LEU A 143 -20.11 -20.19 -10.89
N ALA A 144 -21.34 -20.21 -10.40
CA ALA A 144 -22.20 -19.03 -10.29
C ALA A 144 -22.12 -18.51 -8.86
N ILE A 145 -21.57 -17.31 -8.68
CA ILE A 145 -21.41 -16.64 -7.40
C ILE A 145 -22.53 -15.63 -7.23
N PRO A 146 -23.50 -15.87 -6.35
CA PRO A 146 -24.58 -14.93 -6.12
C PRO A 146 -24.08 -13.74 -5.31
N LEU A 147 -24.45 -12.53 -5.71
CA LEU A 147 -24.25 -11.29 -4.98
C LEU A 147 -25.62 -10.64 -4.75
N ARG A 148 -25.88 -10.22 -3.53
CA ARG A 148 -27.12 -9.52 -3.18
C ARG A 148 -26.94 -8.01 -3.30
N ALA A 149 -28.03 -7.31 -3.55
CA ALA A 149 -28.07 -5.86 -3.46
C ALA A 149 -27.55 -5.40 -2.08
N GLY A 150 -26.59 -4.47 -2.08
CA GLY A 150 -25.93 -3.97 -0.87
C GLY A 150 -24.78 -4.85 -0.36
N GLU A 151 -24.52 -5.99 -0.97
CA GLU A 151 -23.36 -6.82 -0.60
C GLU A 151 -22.05 -6.10 -0.94
N ARG A 152 -21.04 -6.24 -0.05
CA ARG A 152 -19.80 -5.49 -0.10
C ARG A 152 -18.61 -6.40 -0.34
N ILE A 153 -17.82 -6.06 -1.32
CA ILE A 153 -16.55 -6.70 -1.60
C ILE A 153 -15.44 -5.77 -1.11
N LEU A 154 -14.69 -6.16 -0.09
CA LEU A 154 -13.50 -5.41 0.35
C LEU A 154 -12.40 -5.58 -0.69
N THR A 155 -11.99 -4.48 -1.31
CA THR A 155 -11.01 -4.49 -2.39
C THR A 155 -9.62 -4.04 -1.94
N GLU A 156 -9.55 -3.07 -1.02
CA GLU A 156 -8.30 -2.51 -0.55
C GLU A 156 -8.40 -2.03 0.90
N VAL A 157 -7.31 -2.11 1.62
CA VAL A 157 -7.12 -1.46 2.92
C VAL A 157 -5.94 -0.51 2.85
N SER A 158 -6.02 0.61 3.60
CA SER A 158 -4.90 1.53 3.71
C SER A 158 -4.77 2.03 5.15
N TYR A 159 -3.85 1.43 5.89
CA TYR A 159 -3.58 1.77 7.27
C TYR A 159 -2.96 3.15 7.40
N LYS A 160 -3.40 3.89 8.41
CA LYS A 160 -2.87 5.18 8.81
C LYS A 160 -2.23 5.02 10.19
N TYR A 161 -1.04 5.54 10.35
CA TYR A 161 -0.26 5.33 11.57
C TYR A 161 -0.10 6.64 12.34
N SER A 162 0.02 6.57 13.66
CA SER A 162 0.71 7.64 14.40
C SER A 162 2.23 7.37 14.36
N LEU A 163 3.03 8.41 14.52
CA LEU A 163 4.50 8.26 14.56
C LEU A 163 4.93 7.21 15.61
N GLY A 164 4.30 7.24 16.80
CA GLY A 164 4.59 6.27 17.85
C GLY A 164 4.17 4.83 17.49
N GLN A 165 3.07 4.64 16.75
CA GLN A 165 2.67 3.32 16.28
C GLN A 165 3.68 2.77 15.28
N PHE A 166 4.08 3.58 14.30
CA PHE A 166 5.02 3.14 13.28
C PHE A 166 6.41 2.84 13.87
N ARG A 167 6.88 3.68 14.82
CA ARG A 167 8.14 3.42 15.55
C ARG A 167 8.13 2.06 16.26
N ARG A 168 7.03 1.68 16.93
CA ARG A 168 6.91 0.35 17.55
C ARG A 168 6.93 -0.79 16.53
N ILE A 169 6.33 -0.59 15.38
CA ILE A 169 6.34 -1.58 14.29
C ILE A 169 7.77 -1.74 13.76
N ALA A 170 8.47 -0.65 13.48
CA ALA A 170 9.86 -0.66 13.03
C ALA A 170 10.78 -1.38 14.05
N HIS A 171 10.63 -1.07 15.34
CA HIS A 171 11.38 -1.73 16.40
C HIS A 171 11.14 -3.25 16.46
N ARG A 172 9.89 -3.71 16.31
CA ARG A 172 9.57 -5.14 16.20
C ARG A 172 10.26 -5.82 15.01
N ALA A 173 10.53 -5.08 13.94
CA ALA A 173 11.26 -5.55 12.76
C ALA A 173 12.79 -5.45 12.91
N GLY A 174 13.31 -5.04 14.08
CA GLY A 174 14.72 -4.82 14.32
C GLY A 174 15.26 -3.59 13.62
N MET A 175 14.42 -2.57 13.40
CA MET A 175 14.81 -1.28 12.84
C MET A 175 14.46 -0.14 13.79
N GLU A 176 15.28 0.92 13.76
CA GLU A 176 15.04 2.14 14.54
C GLU A 176 14.70 3.31 13.61
N VAL A 177 13.67 4.08 13.98
CA VAL A 177 13.33 5.35 13.35
C VAL A 177 14.22 6.44 13.97
N THR A 178 15.23 6.86 13.22
CA THR A 178 16.24 7.84 13.70
C THR A 178 15.91 9.27 13.29
N GLN A 179 15.20 9.48 12.18
CA GLN A 179 14.76 10.80 11.74
C GLN A 179 13.33 10.74 11.18
N VAL A 180 12.60 11.83 11.36
CA VAL A 180 11.22 11.99 10.86
C VAL A 180 11.05 13.40 10.31
N TRP A 181 10.48 13.50 9.10
CA TRP A 181 10.03 14.74 8.51
C TRP A 181 8.53 14.65 8.25
N THR A 182 7.81 15.72 8.49
CA THR A 182 6.37 15.82 8.22
C THR A 182 6.06 17.08 7.44
N ASP A 183 4.92 17.07 6.73
CA ASP A 183 4.32 18.30 6.23
C ASP A 183 3.81 19.18 7.37
N PRO A 184 3.52 20.47 7.13
CA PRO A 184 3.06 21.38 8.17
C PRO A 184 1.78 20.95 8.89
N GLN A 185 0.92 20.20 8.22
CA GLN A 185 -0.31 19.66 8.80
C GLN A 185 -0.12 18.31 9.50
N SER A 186 1.08 17.73 9.43
CA SER A 186 1.38 16.39 9.93
C SER A 186 0.45 15.31 9.36
N TRP A 187 0.14 15.42 8.07
CA TRP A 187 -0.69 14.44 7.38
C TRP A 187 0.10 13.27 6.83
N PHE A 188 1.36 13.50 6.53
CA PHE A 188 2.28 12.54 5.97
C PHE A 188 3.64 12.63 6.66
N SER A 189 4.39 11.56 6.67
CA SER A 189 5.77 11.56 7.16
C SER A 189 6.69 10.82 6.22
N LEU A 190 7.90 11.34 6.07
CA LEU A 190 9.06 10.57 5.64
C LEU A 190 9.83 10.18 6.89
N GLN A 191 10.20 8.92 6.99
CA GLN A 191 10.91 8.39 8.14
C GLN A 191 12.18 7.69 7.68
N TRP A 192 13.29 7.97 8.35
CA TRP A 192 14.57 7.33 8.12
C TRP A 192 14.79 6.24 9.16
N LEU A 193 14.93 5.02 8.69
CA LEU A 193 15.14 3.83 9.52
C LEU A 193 16.53 3.27 9.28
N THR A 194 17.15 2.81 10.35
CA THR A 194 18.43 2.07 10.35
C THR A 194 18.25 0.73 11.04
N ALA A 195 19.17 -0.21 10.82
CA ALA A 195 19.20 -1.42 11.63
C ALA A 195 19.42 -1.05 13.10
N GLY A 196 18.65 -1.66 14.00
CA GLY A 196 18.78 -1.50 15.44
C GLY A 196 19.92 -2.33 16.02
#